data_6488ae8ebf8036108d949e8a8332e492
#
_entry.id   6488ae8ebf8036108d949e8a8332e492
#
_cell.length_a   1.000
_cell.length_b   1.000
_cell.length_c   1.000
_cell.angle_alpha   90.00
_cell.angle_beta   90.00
_cell.angle_gamma   90.00
#
_symmetry.space_group_name_H-M   'P 1'
#
loop_
_entity.id
_entity.type
_entity.pdbx_description
1 polymer ?
#
loop_
_entity_poly.entity_id
_entity_poly.type
_entity_poly.pdbx_seq_one_letter_code
_entity_poly.pdbx_strand_id
1 'polypeptide(L)'
;MNLKIYSITNKINNKKYIGVTKDLDTRKRKHFWELKNNRHSNEKLQRDYNVFGASAFEVEILEELKYATKKEGFKKEVFYIGKYNSCDDGYNMSY
;
A
#
# COMPACT_ATOMS: atom_id res chain seq x y z
N MET A 1 -11.46 -13.67 9.28
CA MET A 1 -10.73 -12.55 9.90
C MET A 1 -11.16 -11.22 9.28
N ASN A 2 -10.98 -10.15 10.01
CA ASN A 2 -11.27 -8.82 9.46
C ASN A 2 -10.04 -8.31 8.74
N LEU A 3 -10.21 -7.85 7.51
CA LEU A 3 -9.12 -7.36 6.68
C LEU A 3 -9.40 -5.94 6.23
N LYS A 4 -8.33 -5.18 6.02
CA LYS A 4 -8.39 -3.85 5.41
C LYS A 4 -7.56 -3.83 4.15
N ILE A 5 -8.16 -3.32 3.07
CA ILE A 5 -7.44 -3.00 1.85
C ILE A 5 -7.05 -1.53 1.99
N TYR A 6 -5.78 -1.24 1.84
CA TYR A 6 -5.27 0.11 2.05
C TYR A 6 -4.39 0.55 0.89
N SER A 7 -4.17 1.85 0.80
CA SER A 7 -3.15 2.39 -0.10
C SER A 7 -2.16 3.25 0.68
N ILE A 8 -0.92 3.23 0.23
CA ILE A 8 0.05 4.28 0.55
C ILE A 8 0.12 5.14 -0.70
N THR A 9 -0.35 6.39 -0.59
CA THR A 9 -0.49 7.28 -1.72
C THR A 9 0.48 8.43 -1.63
N ASN A 10 1.22 8.66 -2.70
CA ASN A 10 2.02 9.88 -2.86
C ASN A 10 1.08 10.99 -3.33
N LYS A 11 0.83 11.98 -2.49
CA LYS A 11 -0.12 13.06 -2.77
C LYS A 11 0.33 13.97 -3.92
N ILE A 12 1.60 13.96 -4.26
CA ILE A 12 2.16 14.83 -5.29
C ILE A 12 1.91 14.28 -6.68
N ASN A 13 2.14 12.98 -6.90
CA ASN A 13 1.96 12.34 -8.20
C ASN A 13 0.80 11.35 -8.25
N ASN A 14 0.09 11.17 -7.15
CA ASN A 14 -1.05 10.26 -7.00
C ASN A 14 -0.73 8.78 -7.24
N LYS A 15 0.52 8.39 -7.18
CA LYS A 15 0.90 6.98 -7.30
C LYS A 15 0.59 6.25 -6.00
N LYS A 16 0.15 4.99 -6.13
CA LYS A 16 -0.33 4.20 -5.00
C LYS A 16 0.38 2.86 -4.89
N TYR A 17 0.57 2.44 -3.65
CA TYR A 17 0.89 1.07 -3.28
C TYR A 17 -0.35 0.49 -2.59
N ILE A 18 -0.87 -0.61 -3.12
CA ILE A 18 -2.06 -1.28 -2.57
C ILE A 18 -1.62 -2.48 -1.75
N GLY A 19 -2.19 -2.60 -0.56
CA GLY A 19 -1.90 -3.74 0.31
C GLY A 19 -3.14 -4.22 1.04
N VAL A 20 -3.02 -5.37 1.68
CA VAL A 20 -4.06 -5.96 2.52
C VAL A 20 -3.44 -6.37 3.85
N THR A 21 -4.15 -6.09 4.94
CA THR A 21 -3.67 -6.44 6.28
C THR A 21 -4.83 -6.65 7.25
N LYS A 22 -4.59 -7.45 8.26
CA LYS A 22 -5.52 -7.59 9.40
C LYS A 22 -5.25 -6.56 10.49
N ASP A 23 -4.10 -5.90 10.46
CA ASP A 23 -3.69 -4.90 11.47
C ASP A 23 -3.00 -3.73 10.76
N LEU A 24 -3.80 -2.72 10.42
CA LEU A 24 -3.31 -1.58 9.65
C LEU A 24 -2.32 -0.73 10.45
N ASP A 25 -2.57 -0.52 11.73
CA ASP A 25 -1.68 0.31 12.55
C ASP A 25 -0.27 -0.26 12.60
N THR A 26 -0.15 -1.57 12.85
CA THR A 26 1.14 -2.24 12.87
C THR A 26 1.80 -2.23 11.50
N ARG A 27 1.02 -2.50 10.44
CA ARG A 27 1.55 -2.52 9.07
C ARG A 27 2.02 -1.13 8.65
N LYS A 28 1.28 -0.10 8.98
CA LYS A 28 1.64 1.29 8.69
C LYS A 28 2.96 1.67 9.38
N ARG A 29 3.10 1.35 10.66
CA ARG A 29 4.34 1.62 11.39
C ARG A 29 5.53 0.91 10.75
N LYS A 30 5.34 -0.35 10.36
CA LYS A 30 6.40 -1.13 9.70
C LYS A 30 6.82 -0.50 8.36
N HIS A 31 5.84 -0.14 7.52
CA HIS A 31 6.13 0.49 6.23
C HIS A 31 6.97 1.75 6.41
N PHE A 32 6.53 2.65 7.28
CA PHE A 32 7.22 3.93 7.44
C PHE A 32 8.55 3.82 8.17
N TRP A 33 8.69 2.85 9.07
CA TRP A 33 9.99 2.56 9.66
C TRP A 33 10.99 2.07 8.58
N GLU A 34 10.55 1.15 7.74
CA GLU A 34 11.41 0.64 6.66
C GLU A 34 11.77 1.74 5.66
N LEU A 35 10.81 2.57 5.29
CA LEU A 35 11.07 3.68 4.36
C LEU A 35 12.04 4.69 4.95
N LYS A 36 11.85 5.06 6.21
CA LYS A 36 12.73 6.01 6.90
C LYS A 36 14.16 5.50 6.98
N ASN A 37 14.34 4.19 7.13
CA ASN A 37 15.65 3.56 7.27
C ASN A 37 16.21 3.04 5.94
N ASN A 38 15.56 3.38 4.83
CA ASN A 38 15.97 2.95 3.48
C ASN A 38 16.04 1.42 3.35
N ARG A 39 15.07 0.73 3.92
CA ARG A 39 15.03 -0.75 3.99
C ARG A 39 13.73 -1.35 3.46
N HIS A 40 12.92 -0.56 2.76
CA HIS A 40 11.66 -1.08 2.24
C HIS A 40 11.91 -2.05 1.08
N SER A 41 11.18 -3.17 1.07
CA SER A 41 11.33 -4.19 0.03
C SER A 41 10.82 -3.73 -1.33
N ASN A 42 9.90 -2.77 -1.36
CA ASN A 42 9.40 -2.21 -2.62
C ASN A 42 10.29 -1.06 -3.06
N GLU A 43 11.10 -1.30 -4.08
CA GLU A 43 12.09 -0.34 -4.57
C GLU A 43 11.47 0.91 -5.16
N LYS A 44 10.33 0.80 -5.83
CA LYS A 44 9.65 1.96 -6.42
C LYS A 44 9.16 2.91 -5.33
N LEU A 45 8.54 2.36 -4.30
CA LEU A 45 8.03 3.14 -3.17
C LEU A 45 9.18 3.79 -2.40
N GLN A 46 10.24 3.01 -2.14
CA GLN A 46 11.42 3.53 -1.44
C GLN A 46 12.06 4.69 -2.18
N ARG A 47 12.22 4.56 -3.50
CA ARG A 47 12.83 5.61 -4.32
C ARG A 47 12.04 6.91 -4.24
N ASP A 48 10.73 6.84 -4.40
CA ASP A 48 9.89 8.04 -4.33
C ASP A 48 9.84 8.63 -2.93
N TYR A 49 9.85 7.79 -1.90
CA TYR A 49 9.96 8.27 -0.54
C TYR A 49 11.24 9.07 -0.34
N ASN A 50 12.36 8.60 -0.88
CA ASN A 50 13.64 9.30 -0.78
C ASN A 50 13.64 10.64 -1.51
N VAL A 51 12.88 10.73 -2.61
CA VAL A 51 12.78 11.96 -3.42
C VAL A 51 11.80 12.97 -2.81
N PHE A 52 10.60 12.50 -2.45
CA PHE A 52 9.50 13.39 -2.05
C PHE A 52 9.40 13.63 -0.54
N GLY A 53 9.95 12.75 0.26
CA GLY A 53 9.90 12.86 1.72
C GLY A 53 8.63 12.29 2.33
N ALA A 54 8.67 12.09 3.64
CA ALA A 54 7.59 11.44 4.38
C ALA A 54 6.26 12.18 4.29
N SER A 55 6.29 13.51 4.27
CA SER A 55 5.07 14.33 4.26
C SER A 55 4.25 14.21 2.98
N ALA A 56 4.85 13.68 1.90
CA ALA A 56 4.16 13.48 0.64
C ALA A 56 3.23 12.26 0.66
N PHE A 57 3.40 11.36 1.63
CA PHE A 57 2.71 10.07 1.64
C PHE A 57 1.62 10.03 2.70
N GLU A 58 0.48 9.43 2.34
CA GLU A 58 -0.61 9.18 3.28
C GLU A 58 -1.14 7.76 3.09
N VAL A 59 -1.73 7.22 4.16
CA VAL A 59 -2.36 5.91 4.15
C VAL A 59 -3.87 6.09 4.11
N GLU A 60 -4.52 5.43 3.17
CA GLU A 60 -5.97 5.45 3.01
C GLU A 60 -6.54 4.04 3.13
N ILE A 61 -7.69 3.91 3.80
CA ILE A 61 -8.43 2.65 3.81
C ILE A 61 -9.35 2.65 2.60
N LEU A 62 -9.17 1.69 1.71
CA LEU A 62 -9.99 1.57 0.51
C LEU A 62 -11.25 0.74 0.75
N GLU A 63 -11.12 -0.31 1.56
CA GLU A 63 -12.25 -1.18 1.87
C GLU A 63 -11.96 -1.99 3.13
N GLU A 64 -12.99 -2.25 3.93
CA GLU A 64 -12.91 -3.15 5.07
C GLU A 64 -13.72 -4.41 4.76
N LEU A 65 -13.12 -5.58 4.99
CA LEU A 65 -13.76 -6.88 4.80
C LEU A 65 -13.93 -7.53 6.17
N LYS A 66 -15.19 -7.89 6.51
CA LYS A 66 -15.49 -8.59 7.75
C LYS A 66 -15.60 -10.09 7.48
N TYR A 67 -15.02 -10.88 8.39
CA TYR A 67 -15.07 -12.36 8.29
C TYR A 67 -14.50 -12.89 6.97
N ALA A 68 -13.52 -12.21 6.41
CA ALA A 68 -12.92 -12.57 5.13
C ALA A 68 -11.85 -13.65 5.30
N THR A 69 -11.67 -14.45 4.25
CA THR A 69 -10.53 -15.35 4.12
C THR A 69 -9.35 -14.61 3.48
N LYS A 70 -8.15 -15.17 3.59
CA LYS A 70 -6.98 -14.63 2.90
C LYS A 70 -7.21 -14.56 1.39
N LYS A 71 -7.89 -15.55 0.83
CA LYS A 71 -8.20 -15.59 -0.61
C LYS A 71 -9.10 -14.43 -1.02
N GLU A 72 -10.11 -14.12 -0.21
CA GLU A 72 -10.98 -12.98 -0.47
C GLU A 72 -10.23 -11.66 -0.38
N GLY A 73 -9.34 -11.53 0.62
CA GLY A 73 -8.47 -10.37 0.74
C GLY A 73 -7.56 -10.19 -0.47
N PHE A 74 -6.96 -11.28 -0.93
CA PHE A 74 -6.11 -11.26 -2.12
C PHE A 74 -6.88 -10.83 -3.37
N LYS A 75 -8.10 -11.35 -3.56
CA LYS A 75 -8.93 -10.97 -4.70
C LYS A 75 -9.26 -9.49 -4.69
N LYS A 76 -9.54 -8.92 -3.53
CA LYS A 76 -9.81 -7.49 -3.40
C LYS A 76 -8.56 -6.66 -3.65
N GLU A 77 -7.41 -7.10 -3.16
CA GLU A 77 -6.13 -6.44 -3.45
C GLU A 77 -5.90 -6.37 -4.96
N VAL A 78 -6.04 -7.49 -5.67
CA VAL A 78 -5.91 -7.56 -7.13
C VAL A 78 -6.89 -6.62 -7.82
N PHE A 79 -8.14 -6.57 -7.34
CA PHE A 79 -9.14 -5.66 -7.87
C PHE A 79 -8.68 -4.20 -7.80
N TYR A 80 -8.19 -3.77 -6.64
CA TYR A 80 -7.76 -2.38 -6.45
C TYR A 80 -6.47 -2.06 -7.19
N ILE A 81 -5.55 -3.02 -7.29
CA ILE A 81 -4.34 -2.84 -8.12
C ILE A 81 -4.75 -2.54 -9.57
N GLY A 82 -5.73 -3.30 -10.10
CA GLY A 82 -6.23 -3.06 -11.44
C GLY A 82 -6.99 -1.73 -11.57
N LYS A 83 -7.85 -1.44 -10.59
CA LYS A 83 -8.66 -0.21 -10.60
C LYS A 83 -7.81 1.06 -10.66
N TYR A 84 -6.73 1.09 -9.90
CA TYR A 84 -5.84 2.25 -9.84
C TYR A 84 -4.62 2.11 -10.75
N ASN A 85 -4.53 1.02 -11.50
CA ASN A 85 -3.37 0.71 -12.35
C ASN A 85 -2.06 0.88 -11.61
N SER A 86 -2.02 0.44 -10.35
CA SER A 86 -0.90 0.70 -9.46
C SER A 86 0.35 -0.13 -9.78
N CYS A 87 0.23 -1.14 -10.63
CA CYS A 87 1.36 -1.92 -11.11
C CYS A 87 2.15 -1.13 -12.17
N ASP A 88 1.47 -0.55 -13.16
CA ASP A 88 2.10 0.20 -14.24
C ASP A 88 2.35 1.66 -13.88
N ASP A 89 1.37 2.31 -13.22
CA ASP A 89 1.43 3.73 -12.89
C ASP A 89 1.56 4.00 -11.39
N GLY A 90 2.01 3.01 -10.62
CA GLY A 90 2.15 3.13 -9.18
C GLY A 90 3.31 2.32 -8.65
N TYR A 91 3.16 1.88 -7.40
CA TYR A 91 4.26 1.23 -6.69
C TYR A 91 4.15 -0.28 -6.61
N ASN A 92 3.00 -0.88 -6.93
CA ASN A 92 2.89 -2.33 -6.92
C ASN A 92 3.77 -2.95 -8.01
N MET A 93 4.39 -4.08 -7.69
CA MET A 93 5.33 -4.73 -8.61
C MET A 93 4.72 -5.94 -9.30
N SER A 94 3.59 -6.44 -8.80
CA SER A 94 2.83 -7.54 -9.40
C SER A 94 1.37 -7.45 -8.96
N TYR A 95 0.51 -8.09 -9.71
CA TYR A 95 -0.90 -8.24 -9.35
C TYR A 95 -1.12 -9.28 -8.27
#